data_4aa81805f7f7e50194f58f3a9019cdce
#
_entry.id   4aa81805f7f7e50194f58f3a9019cdce
#
_cell.length_a   1.000
_cell.length_b   1.000
_cell.length_c   1.000
_cell.angle_alpha   90.00
_cell.angle_beta   90.00
_cell.angle_gamma   90.00
#
_symmetry.space_group_name_H-M   'P 1'
#
loop_
_entity.id
_entity.type
_entity.pdbx_description
1 polymer ?
#
loop_
_entity_poly.entity_id
_entity_poly.type
_entity_poly.pdbx_seq_one_letter_code
_entity_poly.pdbx_strand_id
1 'polypeptide(L)'
;AADLGIRRVVSASSNQVYGFFEAPPLYVPVDEEHPCRPVNCYALSKTAGEQAAEYFSRHNGLDILSLRILGTRTPEEIPGDVAKIVADPASAAKLLWTRTDSRDAAVACRLAVEVDEVESGPYNIAGPRVVLDIPTRELVERYFGDRTELRDGLQAFESPLSCAKAKRVFGYAPRYAWSVGVEHLEKDGS
;
A
#
# COMPACT_ATOMS: atom_id res chain seq x y z
N ALA A 1 1.84 24.68 5.63
CA ALA A 1 3.23 24.25 5.88
C ALA A 1 4.21 25.36 5.46
N ALA A 2 4.24 25.74 4.19
CA ALA A 2 5.20 26.73 3.67
C ALA A 2 5.23 28.02 4.50
N ASP A 3 4.06 28.65 4.73
CA ASP A 3 3.95 29.92 5.50
C ASP A 3 4.39 29.81 6.96
N LEU A 4 4.46 28.60 7.49
CA LEU A 4 4.86 28.31 8.86
C LEU A 4 6.30 27.79 8.96
N GLY A 5 7.05 27.75 7.89
CA GLY A 5 8.41 27.21 7.84
C GLY A 5 8.50 25.70 8.08
N ILE A 6 7.38 24.96 7.96
CA ILE A 6 7.35 23.51 8.05
C ILE A 6 7.86 22.96 6.73
N ARG A 7 9.00 22.30 6.74
CA ARG A 7 9.66 21.78 5.55
C ARG A 7 9.11 20.43 5.12
N ARG A 8 8.78 19.55 6.08
CA ARG A 8 8.35 18.17 5.78
C ARG A 8 6.87 17.95 6.06
N VAL A 9 6.20 17.28 5.11
CA VAL A 9 4.79 16.90 5.22
C VAL A 9 4.64 15.42 4.85
N VAL A 10 3.98 14.66 5.71
CA VAL A 10 3.53 13.30 5.39
C VAL A 10 2.02 13.32 5.21
N SER A 11 1.57 12.99 4.00
CA SER A 11 0.16 13.05 3.62
C SER A 11 -0.43 11.64 3.49
N ALA A 12 -1.60 11.42 4.07
CA ALA A 12 -2.31 10.15 3.92
C ALA A 12 -3.02 10.11 2.56
N SER A 13 -2.44 9.37 1.61
CA SER A 13 -3.07 8.94 0.36
C SER A 13 -3.67 7.53 0.52
N SER A 14 -4.01 6.87 -0.56
CA SER A 14 -4.66 5.56 -0.55
C SER A 14 -4.31 4.76 -1.80
N ASN A 15 -4.25 3.43 -1.69
CA ASN A 15 -4.17 2.55 -2.85
C ASN A 15 -5.40 2.67 -3.79
N GLN A 16 -6.50 3.27 -3.34
CA GLN A 16 -7.67 3.48 -4.19
C GLN A 16 -7.40 4.41 -5.38
N VAL A 17 -6.34 5.20 -5.35
CA VAL A 17 -5.89 6.02 -6.51
C VAL A 17 -5.67 5.18 -7.76
N TYR A 18 -5.34 3.89 -7.62
CA TYR A 18 -5.10 2.97 -8.74
C TYR A 18 -6.39 2.48 -9.43
N GLY A 19 -7.54 2.54 -8.76
CA GLY A 19 -8.83 2.18 -9.35
C GLY A 19 -9.14 0.68 -9.40
N PHE A 20 -8.51 -0.16 -8.58
CA PHE A 20 -8.71 -1.62 -8.55
C PHE A 20 -10.12 -2.06 -8.14
N PHE A 21 -11.00 -1.12 -7.82
CA PHE A 21 -12.43 -1.38 -7.58
C PHE A 21 -13.22 -1.60 -8.87
N GLU A 22 -12.72 -1.15 -10.03
CA GLU A 22 -13.38 -1.32 -11.34
C GLU A 22 -12.58 -2.19 -12.29
N ALA A 23 -11.26 -2.16 -12.22
CA ALA A 23 -10.40 -2.94 -13.11
C ALA A 23 -9.20 -3.52 -12.34
N PRO A 24 -8.70 -4.71 -12.71
CA PRO A 24 -7.49 -5.26 -12.13
C PRO A 24 -6.27 -4.38 -12.44
N PRO A 25 -5.17 -4.54 -11.68
CA PRO A 25 -3.91 -3.90 -12.01
C PRO A 25 -3.42 -4.30 -13.40
N LEU A 26 -2.71 -3.40 -14.07
CA LEU A 26 -2.07 -3.70 -15.35
C LEU A 26 -0.94 -4.69 -15.19
N TYR A 27 -0.24 -4.63 -14.07
CA TYR A 27 0.85 -5.53 -13.72
C TYR A 27 0.99 -5.71 -12.21
N VAL A 28 1.60 -6.81 -11.82
CA VAL A 28 1.95 -7.16 -10.44
C VAL A 28 3.42 -7.64 -10.43
N PRO A 29 4.26 -7.21 -9.46
CA PRO A 29 3.97 -6.30 -8.33
C PRO A 29 3.62 -4.88 -8.78
N VAL A 30 2.62 -4.28 -8.13
CA VAL A 30 2.21 -2.88 -8.37
C VAL A 30 3.16 -1.95 -7.64
N ASP A 31 3.89 -1.13 -8.33
CA ASP A 31 4.73 -0.06 -7.80
C ASP A 31 4.05 1.32 -7.96
N GLU A 32 4.77 2.38 -7.58
CA GLU A 32 4.25 3.75 -7.62
C GLU A 32 4.12 4.32 -9.04
N GLU A 33 4.75 3.69 -10.05
CA GLU A 33 4.67 4.05 -11.47
C GLU A 33 3.37 3.54 -12.12
N HIS A 34 2.65 2.64 -11.44
CA HIS A 34 1.36 2.17 -11.95
C HIS A 34 0.38 3.35 -12.09
N PRO A 35 -0.30 3.51 -13.25
CA PRO A 35 -1.17 4.65 -13.50
C PRO A 35 -2.31 4.77 -12.49
N CYS A 36 -2.54 5.99 -12.02
CA CYS A 36 -3.69 6.33 -11.19
C CYS A 36 -4.96 6.44 -12.05
N ARG A 37 -6.04 5.76 -11.63
CA ARG A 37 -7.35 5.73 -12.29
C ARG A 37 -8.45 5.88 -11.24
N PRO A 38 -8.63 7.07 -10.64
CA PRO A 38 -9.62 7.26 -9.59
C PRO A 38 -11.04 6.98 -10.10
N VAL A 39 -11.75 6.07 -9.44
CA VAL A 39 -13.08 5.58 -9.84
C VAL A 39 -14.21 6.09 -8.94
N ASN A 40 -13.89 6.87 -7.92
CA ASN A 40 -14.85 7.48 -7.02
C ASN A 40 -14.31 8.79 -6.45
N CYS A 41 -15.17 9.58 -5.79
CA CYS A 41 -14.80 10.88 -5.24
C CYS A 41 -13.70 10.81 -4.16
N TYR A 42 -13.64 9.72 -3.39
CA TYR A 42 -12.56 9.52 -2.41
C TYR A 42 -11.21 9.32 -3.12
N ALA A 43 -11.13 8.41 -4.09
CA ALA A 43 -9.93 8.19 -4.88
C ALA A 43 -9.50 9.47 -5.61
N LEU A 44 -10.45 10.20 -6.20
CA LEU A 44 -10.21 11.48 -6.86
C LEU A 44 -9.62 12.51 -5.87
N SER A 45 -10.17 12.62 -4.66
CA SER A 45 -9.63 13.54 -3.64
C SER A 45 -8.19 13.21 -3.24
N LYS A 46 -7.84 11.91 -3.18
CA LYS A 46 -6.47 11.47 -2.88
C LYS A 46 -5.52 11.77 -4.04
N THR A 47 -5.93 11.50 -5.28
CA THR A 47 -5.14 11.84 -6.47
C THR A 47 -4.91 13.36 -6.59
N ALA A 48 -5.94 14.18 -6.35
CA ALA A 48 -5.80 15.63 -6.34
C ALA A 48 -4.85 16.10 -5.22
N GLY A 49 -4.89 15.45 -4.04
CA GLY A 49 -3.96 15.72 -2.95
C GLY A 49 -2.51 15.41 -3.31
N GLU A 50 -2.25 14.32 -4.03
CA GLU A 50 -0.91 13.98 -4.54
C GLU A 50 -0.42 15.00 -5.58
N GLN A 51 -1.29 15.45 -6.48
CA GLN A 51 -0.96 16.52 -7.45
C GLN A 51 -0.64 17.85 -6.77
N ALA A 52 -1.42 18.22 -5.74
CA ALA A 52 -1.12 19.39 -4.92
C ALA A 52 0.22 19.24 -4.20
N ALA A 53 0.50 18.05 -3.62
CA ALA A 53 1.78 17.76 -2.98
C ALA A 53 2.96 17.93 -3.93
N GLU A 54 2.84 17.41 -5.15
CA GLU A 54 3.85 17.57 -6.21
C GLU A 54 4.07 19.06 -6.56
N TYR A 55 2.99 19.82 -6.71
CA TYR A 55 3.06 21.25 -6.96
C TYR A 55 3.84 21.99 -5.87
N PHE A 56 3.46 21.80 -4.59
CA PHE A 56 4.10 22.47 -3.47
C PHE A 56 5.54 22.00 -3.22
N SER A 57 5.83 20.75 -3.51
CA SER A 57 7.22 20.26 -3.46
C SER A 57 8.10 21.01 -4.46
N ARG A 58 7.66 21.12 -5.71
CA ARG A 58 8.42 21.79 -6.78
C ARG A 58 8.54 23.31 -6.60
N HIS A 59 7.49 23.98 -6.14
CA HIS A 59 7.44 25.44 -6.10
C HIS A 59 7.90 26.04 -4.77
N ASN A 60 7.73 25.32 -3.67
CA ASN A 60 8.07 25.80 -2.34
C ASN A 60 9.21 25.00 -1.67
N GLY A 61 9.77 24.02 -2.36
CA GLY A 61 10.85 23.19 -1.82
C GLY A 61 10.43 22.37 -0.62
N LEU A 62 9.14 21.98 -0.51
CA LEU A 62 8.67 21.15 0.57
C LEU A 62 8.99 19.67 0.30
N ASP A 63 9.43 18.97 1.32
CA ASP A 63 9.57 17.52 1.31
C ASP A 63 8.19 16.90 1.59
N ILE A 64 7.49 16.39 0.58
CA ILE A 64 6.14 15.84 0.75
C ILE A 64 6.09 14.37 0.34
N LEU A 65 5.79 13.49 1.32
CA LEU A 65 5.60 12.06 1.11
C LEU A 65 4.11 11.74 1.17
N SER A 66 3.55 11.22 0.08
CA SER A 66 2.15 10.81 0.00
C SER A 66 2.05 9.29 0.18
N LEU A 67 1.60 8.84 1.34
CA LEU A 67 1.52 7.42 1.67
C LEU A 67 0.24 6.80 1.10
N ARG A 68 0.35 5.97 0.06
CA ARG A 68 -0.75 5.18 -0.53
C ARG A 68 -1.01 3.95 0.33
N ILE A 69 -1.73 4.15 1.43
CA ILE A 69 -1.98 3.09 2.42
C ILE A 69 -3.09 2.15 1.92
N LEU A 70 -2.81 0.84 1.96
CA LEU A 70 -3.74 -0.19 1.54
C LEU A 70 -4.53 -0.72 2.74
N GLY A 71 -5.85 -0.60 2.73
CA GLY A 71 -6.79 -1.33 3.59
C GLY A 71 -6.38 -1.52 5.05
N THR A 72 -6.12 -0.42 5.78
CA THR A 72 -5.67 -0.45 7.18
C THR A 72 -6.73 -1.04 8.09
N ARG A 73 -6.30 -1.90 9.02
CA ARG A 73 -7.13 -2.50 10.07
C ARG A 73 -6.40 -2.47 11.41
N THR A 74 -7.16 -2.35 12.50
CA THR A 74 -6.63 -2.59 13.84
C THR A 74 -6.50 -4.09 14.11
N PRO A 75 -5.67 -4.51 15.08
CA PRO A 75 -5.54 -5.92 15.44
C PRO A 75 -6.90 -6.59 15.76
N GLU A 76 -7.83 -5.85 16.37
CA GLU A 76 -9.17 -6.35 16.75
C GLU A 76 -10.08 -6.56 15.53
N GLU A 77 -9.92 -5.76 14.47
CA GLU A 77 -10.71 -5.85 13.24
C GLU A 77 -10.23 -6.97 12.30
N ILE A 78 -8.94 -7.30 12.35
CA ILE A 78 -8.30 -8.19 11.37
C ILE A 78 -8.91 -9.59 11.35
N PRO A 79 -9.19 -10.28 12.48
CA PRO A 79 -9.79 -11.61 12.42
C PRO A 79 -11.12 -11.64 11.66
N GLY A 80 -11.98 -10.64 11.87
CA GLY A 80 -13.24 -10.52 11.16
C GLY A 80 -13.08 -10.20 9.67
N ASP A 81 -12.07 -9.42 9.32
CA ASP A 81 -11.76 -9.08 7.93
C ASP A 81 -11.13 -10.26 7.18
N VAL A 82 -10.23 -11.01 7.84
CA VAL A 82 -9.67 -12.27 7.33
C VAL A 82 -10.78 -13.27 7.02
N ALA A 83 -11.72 -13.47 7.95
CA ALA A 83 -12.85 -14.37 7.74
C ALA A 83 -13.68 -14.00 6.50
N LYS A 84 -13.91 -12.70 6.25
CA LYS A 84 -14.60 -12.22 5.04
C LYS A 84 -13.80 -12.50 3.77
N ILE A 85 -12.50 -12.29 3.79
CA ILE A 85 -11.62 -12.56 2.64
C ILE A 85 -11.61 -14.04 2.29
N VAL A 86 -11.58 -14.91 3.31
CA VAL A 86 -11.64 -16.36 3.14
C VAL A 86 -12.96 -16.81 2.54
N ALA A 87 -14.06 -16.24 3.03
CA ALA A 87 -15.41 -16.56 2.55
C ALA A 87 -15.66 -16.10 1.11
N ASP A 88 -15.09 -14.96 0.72
CA ASP A 88 -15.24 -14.39 -0.63
C ASP A 88 -13.92 -13.76 -1.11
N PRO A 89 -12.98 -14.59 -1.61
CA PRO A 89 -11.72 -14.10 -2.17
C PRO A 89 -11.89 -13.19 -3.39
N ALA A 90 -12.98 -13.36 -4.15
CA ALA A 90 -13.24 -12.51 -5.33
C ALA A 90 -13.49 -11.06 -4.93
N SER A 91 -14.27 -10.82 -3.87
CA SER A 91 -14.52 -9.46 -3.37
C SER A 91 -13.27 -8.79 -2.79
N ALA A 92 -12.28 -9.57 -2.34
CA ALA A 92 -11.02 -9.09 -1.78
C ALA A 92 -9.97 -8.71 -2.85
N ALA A 93 -10.19 -9.09 -4.11
CA ALA A 93 -9.27 -8.81 -5.23
C ALA A 93 -9.00 -7.31 -5.41
N LYS A 94 -10.00 -6.45 -5.17
CA LYS A 94 -9.88 -4.98 -5.20
C LYS A 94 -8.91 -4.38 -4.19
N LEU A 95 -8.55 -5.13 -3.15
CA LEU A 95 -7.52 -4.81 -2.16
C LEU A 95 -6.37 -5.81 -2.22
N LEU A 96 -6.21 -6.49 -3.35
CA LEU A 96 -5.09 -7.39 -3.64
C LEU A 96 -4.89 -8.47 -2.55
N TRP A 97 -5.98 -8.92 -1.92
CA TRP A 97 -5.99 -9.90 -0.82
C TRP A 97 -5.05 -9.55 0.35
N THR A 98 -4.63 -8.29 0.44
CA THR A 98 -3.66 -7.81 1.44
C THR A 98 -4.33 -6.82 2.40
N ARG A 99 -3.79 -6.73 3.61
CA ARG A 99 -4.16 -5.72 4.61
C ARG A 99 -2.91 -5.09 5.20
N THR A 100 -3.06 -3.86 5.66
CA THR A 100 -2.04 -3.15 6.44
C THR A 100 -2.47 -3.14 7.89
N ASP A 101 -1.63 -3.65 8.78
CA ASP A 101 -1.85 -3.48 10.22
C ASP A 101 -1.69 -2.01 10.60
N SER A 102 -2.56 -1.49 11.45
CA SER A 102 -2.51 -0.08 11.88
C SER A 102 -1.20 0.28 12.56
N ARG A 103 -0.55 -0.67 13.23
CA ARG A 103 0.76 -0.49 13.87
C ARG A 103 1.86 -0.29 12.82
N ASP A 104 1.85 -1.08 11.73
CA ASP A 104 2.77 -0.90 10.61
C ASP A 104 2.51 0.40 9.86
N ALA A 105 1.23 0.80 9.68
CA ALA A 105 0.89 2.09 9.10
C ALA A 105 1.41 3.27 9.94
N ALA A 106 1.31 3.18 11.27
CA ALA A 106 1.86 4.18 12.19
C ALA A 106 3.40 4.25 12.10
N VAL A 107 4.07 3.08 12.03
CA VAL A 107 5.53 3.01 11.82
C VAL A 107 5.92 3.64 10.49
N ALA A 108 5.18 3.40 9.40
CA ALA A 108 5.44 4.04 8.10
C ALA A 108 5.35 5.57 8.20
N CYS A 109 4.32 6.09 8.85
CA CYS A 109 4.18 7.54 9.06
C CYS A 109 5.35 8.12 9.87
N ARG A 110 5.76 7.46 10.95
CA ARG A 110 6.89 7.89 11.79
C ARG A 110 8.19 7.90 11.00
N LEU A 111 8.53 6.80 10.31
CA LEU A 111 9.74 6.69 9.50
C LEU A 111 9.78 7.75 8.38
N ALA A 112 8.65 8.02 7.73
CA ALA A 112 8.54 9.05 6.69
C ALA A 112 8.77 10.48 7.25
N VAL A 113 8.49 10.72 8.52
CA VAL A 113 8.80 12.00 9.19
C VAL A 113 10.26 12.09 9.59
N GLU A 114 10.85 10.98 10.08
CA GLU A 114 12.18 10.93 10.71
C GLU A 114 13.32 10.80 9.68
N VAL A 115 13.08 10.32 8.47
CA VAL A 115 14.14 10.12 7.46
C VAL A 115 14.83 11.45 7.09
N ASP A 116 16.15 11.43 6.98
CA ASP A 116 16.94 12.65 6.72
C ASP A 116 16.79 13.12 5.27
N GLU A 117 17.07 12.26 4.31
CA GLU A 117 16.99 12.57 2.88
C GLU A 117 15.72 12.00 2.27
N VAL A 118 14.97 12.82 1.53
CA VAL A 118 13.65 12.48 1.01
C VAL A 118 13.57 12.72 -0.48
N GLU A 119 13.08 11.73 -1.17
CA GLU A 119 12.49 11.87 -2.51
C GLU A 119 10.98 12.15 -2.34
N SER A 120 10.54 13.40 -2.60
CA SER A 120 9.11 13.74 -2.54
C SER A 120 8.31 12.93 -3.56
N GLY A 121 7.09 12.52 -3.18
CA GLY A 121 6.20 11.78 -4.07
C GLY A 121 5.38 10.70 -3.36
N PRO A 122 4.73 9.81 -4.14
CA PRO A 122 3.93 8.72 -3.60
C PRO A 122 4.79 7.56 -3.11
N TYR A 123 4.27 6.84 -2.10
CA TYR A 123 4.85 5.64 -1.51
C TYR A 123 3.77 4.63 -1.16
N ASN A 124 3.88 3.41 -1.68
CA ASN A 124 2.98 2.32 -1.33
C ASN A 124 3.27 1.80 0.09
N ILE A 125 2.20 1.63 0.87
CA ILE A 125 2.25 1.08 2.22
C ILE A 125 1.23 -0.05 2.33
N ALA A 126 1.73 -1.26 2.53
CA ALA A 126 0.93 -2.48 2.64
C ALA A 126 1.55 -3.44 3.66
N GLY A 127 0.77 -4.41 4.12
CA GLY A 127 1.30 -5.56 4.84
C GLY A 127 2.19 -6.43 3.96
N PRO A 128 2.99 -7.33 4.54
CA PRO A 128 4.05 -8.05 3.82
C PRO A 128 3.53 -9.15 2.89
N ARG A 129 2.30 -9.64 3.10
CA ARG A 129 1.78 -10.79 2.35
C ARG A 129 0.27 -10.71 2.12
N VAL A 130 -0.20 -11.56 1.21
CA VAL A 130 -1.62 -11.86 1.07
C VAL A 130 -2.15 -12.61 2.29
N VAL A 131 -3.42 -12.37 2.62
CA VAL A 131 -4.12 -13.00 3.76
C VAL A 131 -4.38 -14.49 3.53
N LEU A 132 -4.69 -14.86 2.28
CA LEU A 132 -4.98 -16.23 1.90
C LEU A 132 -3.72 -17.10 1.89
N ASP A 133 -3.87 -18.37 2.21
CA ASP A 133 -2.80 -19.36 2.10
C ASP A 133 -2.76 -19.98 0.69
N ILE A 134 -2.84 -19.10 -0.29
CA ILE A 134 -2.75 -19.38 -1.73
C ILE A 134 -1.65 -18.48 -2.29
N PRO A 135 -0.70 -19.03 -3.07
CA PRO A 135 0.36 -18.23 -3.67
C PRO A 135 -0.18 -17.03 -4.46
N THR A 136 0.46 -15.88 -4.28
CA THR A 136 0.02 -14.62 -4.89
C THR A 136 -0.12 -14.72 -6.41
N ARG A 137 0.80 -15.43 -7.08
CA ARG A 137 0.73 -15.68 -8.52
C ARG A 137 -0.56 -16.41 -8.89
N GLU A 138 -0.94 -17.45 -8.16
CA GLU A 138 -2.18 -18.20 -8.39
C GLU A 138 -3.42 -17.35 -8.15
N LEU A 139 -3.42 -16.48 -7.15
CA LEU A 139 -4.53 -15.52 -6.93
C LEU A 139 -4.67 -14.57 -8.12
N VAL A 140 -3.56 -14.03 -8.62
CA VAL A 140 -3.57 -13.12 -9.78
C VAL A 140 -4.06 -13.85 -11.03
N GLU A 141 -3.55 -15.03 -11.34
CA GLU A 141 -3.98 -15.84 -12.48
C GLU A 141 -5.47 -16.19 -12.40
N ARG A 142 -5.96 -16.59 -11.21
CA ARG A 142 -7.35 -17.01 -10.99
C ARG A 142 -8.35 -15.86 -11.10
N TYR A 143 -8.03 -14.68 -10.56
CA TYR A 143 -9.01 -13.58 -10.45
C TYR A 143 -8.79 -12.45 -11.46
N PHE A 144 -7.59 -12.29 -11.98
CA PHE A 144 -7.28 -11.25 -12.96
C PHE A 144 -7.03 -11.83 -14.36
N GLY A 145 -6.46 -13.03 -14.46
CA GLY A 145 -6.16 -13.71 -15.72
C GLY A 145 -5.24 -12.86 -16.62
N ASP A 146 -5.45 -12.95 -17.93
CA ASP A 146 -4.65 -12.24 -18.94
C ASP A 146 -4.76 -10.71 -18.91
N ARG A 147 -5.59 -10.16 -18.02
CA ARG A 147 -5.74 -8.71 -17.86
C ARG A 147 -4.62 -8.08 -17.02
N THR A 148 -3.76 -8.89 -16.38
CA THR A 148 -2.70 -8.45 -15.50
C THR A 148 -1.38 -9.14 -15.88
N GLU A 149 -0.38 -8.36 -16.20
CA GLU A 149 0.97 -8.84 -16.45
C GLU A 149 1.62 -9.29 -15.12
N LEU A 150 2.09 -10.54 -15.07
CA LEU A 150 2.90 -11.02 -13.95
C LEU A 150 4.37 -10.77 -14.23
N ARG A 151 4.94 -9.76 -13.54
CA ARG A 151 6.35 -9.43 -13.60
C ARG A 151 7.19 -10.31 -12.66
N ASP A 152 8.49 -10.34 -12.89
CA ASP A 152 9.42 -11.07 -12.04
C ASP A 152 9.56 -10.41 -10.64
N GLY A 153 10.10 -11.21 -9.70
CA GLY A 153 10.44 -10.74 -8.35
C GLY A 153 9.39 -11.00 -7.28
N LEU A 154 8.16 -11.40 -7.64
CA LEU A 154 7.11 -11.71 -6.67
C LEU A 154 7.37 -13.03 -5.96
N GLN A 155 7.50 -13.00 -4.63
CA GLN A 155 7.65 -14.20 -3.80
C GLN A 155 6.28 -14.88 -3.56
N ALA A 156 6.30 -16.16 -3.09
CA ALA A 156 5.12 -17.01 -3.05
C ALA A 156 3.86 -16.36 -2.46
N PHE A 157 3.98 -15.73 -1.29
CA PHE A 157 2.84 -15.10 -0.60
C PHE A 157 2.98 -13.58 -0.45
N GLU A 158 3.97 -12.97 -1.10
CA GLU A 158 4.23 -11.55 -1.00
C GLU A 158 3.03 -10.71 -1.46
N SER A 159 2.85 -9.56 -0.82
CA SER A 159 1.82 -8.59 -1.23
C SER A 159 1.97 -8.22 -2.71
N PRO A 160 0.90 -8.25 -3.50
CA PRO A 160 0.93 -7.74 -4.88
C PRO A 160 1.21 -6.24 -4.98
N LEU A 161 1.06 -5.48 -3.88
CA LEU A 161 1.43 -4.06 -3.80
C LEU A 161 2.86 -3.94 -3.28
N SER A 162 3.78 -3.50 -4.14
CA SER A 162 5.19 -3.36 -3.79
C SER A 162 5.44 -2.16 -2.88
N CYS A 163 6.10 -2.39 -1.75
CA CYS A 163 6.61 -1.35 -0.85
C CYS A 163 8.12 -1.11 -1.02
N ALA A 164 8.71 -1.54 -2.14
CA ALA A 164 10.16 -1.49 -2.36
C ALA A 164 10.72 -0.05 -2.29
N LYS A 165 9.96 0.95 -2.78
CA LYS A 165 10.35 2.36 -2.69
C LYS A 165 10.37 2.84 -1.25
N ALA A 166 9.33 2.55 -0.47
CA ALA A 166 9.24 2.90 0.95
C ALA A 166 10.36 2.23 1.77
N LYS A 167 10.66 0.96 1.47
CA LYS A 167 11.77 0.24 2.10
C LYS A 167 13.13 0.90 1.78
N ARG A 168 13.38 1.25 0.52
CA ARG A 168 14.63 1.88 0.09
C ARG A 168 14.82 3.26 0.69
N VAL A 169 13.77 4.10 0.71
CA VAL A 169 13.90 5.52 1.08
C VAL A 169 13.88 5.72 2.59
N PHE A 170 12.96 5.10 3.31
CA PHE A 170 12.82 5.32 4.76
C PHE A 170 12.74 4.03 5.58
N GLY A 171 13.20 2.91 5.04
CA GLY A 171 13.36 1.67 5.81
C GLY A 171 12.05 0.96 6.20
N TYR A 172 10.93 1.26 5.53
CA TYR A 172 9.66 0.60 5.84
C TYR A 172 9.75 -0.91 5.65
N ALA A 173 9.55 -1.65 6.72
CA ALA A 173 9.50 -3.10 6.74
C ALA A 173 8.31 -3.53 7.63
N PRO A 174 7.17 -3.89 7.03
CA PRO A 174 6.00 -4.29 7.80
C PRO A 174 6.28 -5.58 8.58
N ARG A 175 5.88 -5.61 9.86
CA ARG A 175 6.14 -6.71 10.79
C ARG A 175 4.95 -7.64 10.95
N TYR A 176 3.74 -7.11 10.79
CA TYR A 176 2.51 -7.85 11.08
C TYR A 176 1.97 -8.47 9.80
N ALA A 177 2.15 -9.80 9.69
CA ALA A 177 1.59 -10.60 8.62
C ALA A 177 0.30 -11.28 9.11
N TRP A 178 -0.79 -11.10 8.36
CA TRP A 178 -2.06 -11.74 8.65
C TRP A 178 -2.31 -12.85 7.63
N SER A 179 -2.61 -14.05 8.11
CA SER A 179 -2.98 -15.19 7.26
C SER A 179 -4.00 -16.08 7.95
N VAL A 180 -4.62 -16.95 7.16
CA VAL A 180 -5.56 -17.95 7.67
C VAL A 180 -4.84 -18.89 8.65
N GLY A 181 -5.33 -18.96 9.89
CA GLY A 181 -4.81 -19.90 10.91
C GLY A 181 -3.50 -19.49 11.59
N VAL A 182 -2.97 -18.31 11.34
CA VAL A 182 -1.77 -17.79 12.02
C VAL A 182 -2.15 -16.56 12.83
N GLU A 183 -2.18 -16.73 14.15
CA GLU A 183 -2.18 -15.61 15.08
C GLU A 183 -0.78 -15.01 15.09
N HIS A 184 -0.65 -13.76 14.64
CA HIS A 184 0.52 -12.91 14.78
C HIS A 184 1.89 -13.54 14.42
N LEU A 185 2.30 -13.46 13.18
CA LEU A 185 3.71 -13.58 12.88
C LEU A 185 4.39 -12.22 13.13
N GLU A 186 4.77 -11.95 14.39
CA GLU A 186 5.92 -11.08 14.62
C GLU A 186 7.12 -11.80 14.01
N LYS A 187 7.74 -11.21 13.00
CA LYS A 187 9.11 -11.61 12.67
C LYS A 187 9.95 -11.14 13.84
N ASP A 188 10.37 -12.10 14.68
CA ASP A 188 11.36 -11.86 15.71
C ASP A 188 12.54 -11.11 15.08
N GLY A 189 12.80 -9.92 15.63
CA GLY A 189 13.95 -9.13 15.23
C GLY A 189 15.22 -9.85 15.66
N SER A 190 16.00 -10.28 14.71
CA SER A 190 17.43 -10.52 14.86
C SER A 190 18.18 -9.47 14.08
#